data_38f9c29405c120db1b922b24541e63a3
#
_entry.id   38f9c29405c120db1b922b24541e63a3
#
_cell.length_a   1.000
_cell.length_b   1.000
_cell.length_c   1.000
_cell.angle_alpha   90.00
_cell.angle_beta   90.00
_cell.angle_gamma   90.00
#
_symmetry.space_group_name_H-M   'P 1'
#
loop_
_entity.id
_entity.type
_entity.pdbx_description
1 polymer ?
#
loop_
_entity_poly.entity_id
_entity_poly.type
_entity_poly.pdbx_seq_one_letter_code
_entity_poly.pdbx_strand_id
1 'polypeptide(L)'
;MFAEIITIGDELLIGQVVDTNSAWMGQELNKIGIEVLRIVSIRDREEEIMEAVDNAMKRVNIVLVTGGLGPTKDDITKQTLCKYFHTELIFSEEVFENVKRVLAGKIPMNALNKSQAMVPKDCTVINNPVGSASVSWFEKDNKVLVSMPGVPQEMTAVMAESVLPKLREKFQTDVIMHRTFLVQHYPESILAEKLEPWETALPESIKLAYLPKLGIIRLRLTGRGQNKIAVESALNGEQAKLEAILGDDIFSEEDIPLEVIVGELLKKKNLTVSTAESCTGGSIAARLTSIAGSSEYFNGGIVAYSNEVKMNLL
;
A
#
# COMPACT_ATOMS: atom_id res chain seq x y z
N MET A 1 15.33 -8.56 5.93
CA MET A 1 15.45 -8.43 4.46
C MET A 1 14.97 -7.03 4.06
N PHE A 2 15.69 -6.33 3.17
CA PHE A 2 15.36 -4.95 2.80
C PHE A 2 15.02 -4.82 1.33
N ALA A 3 14.03 -3.96 1.04
CA ALA A 3 13.62 -3.57 -0.30
C ALA A 3 13.74 -2.05 -0.50
N GLU A 4 13.89 -1.62 -1.74
CA GLU A 4 13.75 -0.24 -2.17
C GLU A 4 12.74 -0.18 -3.32
N ILE A 5 11.85 0.81 -3.30
CA ILE A 5 10.82 1.02 -4.33
C ILE A 5 11.20 2.25 -5.12
N ILE A 6 11.23 2.12 -6.45
CA ILE A 6 11.47 3.20 -7.39
C ILE A 6 10.20 3.38 -8.22
N THR A 7 9.60 4.56 -8.14
CA THR A 7 8.44 4.93 -8.96
C THR A 7 8.88 5.90 -10.04
N ILE A 8 8.49 5.61 -11.29
CA ILE A 8 8.91 6.35 -12.47
C ILE A 8 7.69 7.03 -13.08
N GLY A 9 7.74 8.35 -13.23
CA GLY A 9 6.70 9.15 -13.84
C GLY A 9 6.80 10.63 -13.47
N ASP A 10 6.84 11.51 -14.47
CA ASP A 10 6.88 12.96 -14.27
C ASP A 10 5.63 13.47 -13.54
N GLU A 11 4.46 12.84 -13.74
CA GLU A 11 3.20 13.16 -13.09
C GLU A 11 3.23 13.01 -11.57
N LEU A 12 4.05 12.10 -11.05
CA LEU A 12 4.27 11.94 -9.61
C LEU A 12 5.03 13.13 -9.03
N LEU A 13 6.08 13.58 -9.73
CA LEU A 13 6.96 14.65 -9.27
C LEU A 13 6.30 16.04 -9.31
N ILE A 14 5.40 16.27 -10.27
CA ILE A 14 4.62 17.51 -10.33
C ILE A 14 3.36 17.49 -9.44
N GLY A 15 3.11 16.35 -8.73
CA GLY A 15 1.98 16.22 -7.82
C GLY A 15 0.61 16.06 -8.51
N GLN A 16 0.59 15.70 -9.79
CA GLN A 16 -0.64 15.46 -10.55
C GLN A 16 -1.30 14.15 -10.14
N VAL A 17 -0.50 13.16 -9.78
CA VAL A 17 -0.94 11.84 -9.31
C VAL A 17 -0.30 11.54 -7.96
N VAL A 18 -1.07 10.94 -7.06
CA VAL A 18 -0.56 10.45 -5.77
C VAL A 18 0.01 9.04 -5.96
N ASP A 19 1.22 8.82 -5.46
CA ASP A 19 1.86 7.49 -5.47
C ASP A 19 1.14 6.52 -4.53
N THR A 20 0.14 5.84 -5.05
CA THR A 20 -0.57 4.76 -4.36
C THR A 20 0.12 3.41 -4.51
N ASN A 21 0.96 3.25 -5.54
CA ASN A 21 1.67 2.01 -5.82
C ASN A 21 2.69 1.69 -4.73
N SER A 22 3.55 2.63 -4.39
CA SER A 22 4.55 2.41 -3.36
C SER A 22 3.93 2.18 -1.98
N ALA A 23 2.84 2.89 -1.66
CA ALA A 23 2.11 2.70 -0.41
C ALA A 23 1.56 1.26 -0.30
N TRP A 24 0.93 0.76 -1.36
CA TRP A 24 0.41 -0.60 -1.41
C TRP A 24 1.54 -1.64 -1.37
N MET A 25 2.59 -1.48 -2.19
CA MET A 25 3.74 -2.39 -2.19
C MET A 25 4.40 -2.46 -0.82
N GLY A 26 4.57 -1.32 -0.14
CA GLY A 26 5.15 -1.25 1.20
C GLY A 26 4.34 -2.05 2.23
N GLN A 27 3.00 -1.97 2.18
CA GLN A 27 2.12 -2.74 3.04
C GLN A 27 2.25 -4.25 2.79
N GLU A 28 2.22 -4.67 1.53
CA GLU A 28 2.28 -6.10 1.17
C GLU A 28 3.67 -6.72 1.44
N LEU A 29 4.75 -6.00 1.16
CA LEU A 29 6.11 -6.43 1.49
C LEU A 29 6.27 -6.64 3.00
N ASN A 30 5.72 -5.73 3.79
CA ASN A 30 5.79 -5.81 5.25
C ASN A 30 5.09 -7.08 5.78
N LYS A 31 3.92 -7.44 5.21
CA LYS A 31 3.20 -8.69 5.57
C LYS A 31 4.02 -9.96 5.34
N ILE A 32 5.00 -9.90 4.44
CA ILE A 32 5.90 -11.03 4.14
C ILE A 32 7.28 -10.87 4.75
N GLY A 33 7.47 -9.95 5.70
CA GLY A 33 8.72 -9.79 6.44
C GLY A 33 9.82 -9.04 5.68
N ILE A 34 9.47 -8.32 4.61
CA ILE A 34 10.38 -7.47 3.85
C ILE A 34 10.14 -6.01 4.24
N GLU A 35 11.18 -5.36 4.73
CA GLU A 35 11.13 -3.96 5.14
C GLU A 35 11.54 -3.05 3.97
N VAL A 36 10.72 -2.05 3.68
CA VAL A 36 11.05 -1.02 2.68
C VAL A 36 11.96 0.01 3.33
N LEU A 37 13.20 0.08 2.84
CA LEU A 37 14.20 1.02 3.34
C LEU A 37 14.01 2.43 2.76
N ARG A 38 13.63 2.50 1.48
CA ARG A 38 13.40 3.76 0.76
C ARG A 38 12.31 3.63 -0.30
N ILE A 39 11.65 4.74 -0.56
CA ILE A 39 10.78 4.96 -1.71
C ILE A 39 11.34 6.19 -2.42
N VAL A 40 11.59 6.09 -3.73
CA VAL A 40 12.16 7.16 -4.54
C VAL A 40 11.33 7.33 -5.80
N SER A 41 10.83 8.53 -6.04
CA SER A 41 10.17 8.90 -7.29
C SER A 41 11.14 9.64 -8.19
N ILE A 42 11.22 9.23 -9.45
CA ILE A 42 12.13 9.78 -10.46
C ILE A 42 11.41 10.06 -11.77
N ARG A 43 12.04 10.82 -12.64
CA ARG A 43 11.56 11.11 -13.99
C ARG A 43 11.83 9.94 -14.93
N ASP A 44 11.05 9.91 -16.04
CA ASP A 44 11.31 9.03 -17.19
C ASP A 44 12.55 9.50 -17.98
N ARG A 45 13.73 9.44 -17.35
CA ARG A 45 15.02 9.79 -17.94
C ARG A 45 16.04 8.69 -17.70
N GLU A 46 16.77 8.34 -18.74
CA GLU A 46 17.74 7.23 -18.70
C GLU A 46 18.74 7.39 -17.56
N GLU A 47 19.32 8.57 -17.41
CA GLU A 47 20.35 8.83 -16.39
C GLU A 47 19.77 8.68 -14.98
N GLU A 48 18.56 9.19 -14.73
CA GLU A 48 17.90 9.11 -13.43
C GLU A 48 17.53 7.66 -13.08
N ILE A 49 17.04 6.90 -14.06
CA ILE A 49 16.72 5.48 -13.88
C ILE A 49 17.99 4.66 -13.59
N MET A 50 19.07 4.89 -14.37
CA MET A 50 20.35 4.21 -14.17
C MET A 50 20.94 4.48 -12.79
N GLU A 51 20.95 5.74 -12.37
CA GLU A 51 21.46 6.16 -11.06
C GLU A 51 20.63 5.58 -9.92
N ALA A 52 19.30 5.66 -9.99
CA ALA A 52 18.41 5.15 -8.95
C ALA A 52 18.54 3.64 -8.79
N VAL A 53 18.56 2.90 -9.90
CA VAL A 53 18.73 1.45 -9.91
C VAL A 53 20.10 1.04 -9.35
N ASP A 54 21.18 1.67 -9.80
CA ASP A 54 22.55 1.36 -9.34
C ASP A 54 22.70 1.61 -7.84
N ASN A 55 22.18 2.73 -7.37
CA ASN A 55 22.16 3.08 -5.96
C ASN A 55 21.34 2.11 -5.11
N ALA A 56 20.14 1.72 -5.56
CA ALA A 56 19.28 0.76 -4.89
C ALA A 56 19.92 -0.64 -4.85
N MET A 57 20.43 -1.12 -5.98
CA MET A 57 21.09 -2.44 -6.09
C MET A 57 22.34 -2.54 -5.21
N LYS A 58 22.99 -1.44 -4.85
CA LYS A 58 24.10 -1.43 -3.88
C LYS A 58 23.62 -1.61 -2.44
N ARG A 59 22.45 -1.05 -2.09
CA ARG A 59 21.97 -0.95 -0.70
C ARG A 59 21.11 -2.12 -0.25
N VAL A 60 20.27 -2.66 -1.14
CA VAL A 60 19.25 -3.64 -0.78
C VAL A 60 19.34 -4.91 -1.61
N ASN A 61 18.59 -5.94 -1.20
CA ASN A 61 18.50 -7.20 -1.92
C ASN A 61 17.35 -7.23 -2.94
N ILE A 62 16.34 -6.38 -2.74
CA ILE A 62 15.13 -6.36 -3.54
C ILE A 62 14.88 -4.94 -3.99
N VAL A 63 14.83 -4.72 -5.31
CA VAL A 63 14.48 -3.44 -5.93
C VAL A 63 13.19 -3.64 -6.71
N LEU A 64 12.15 -2.89 -6.36
CA LEU A 64 10.88 -2.87 -7.09
C LEU A 64 10.78 -1.57 -7.87
N VAL A 65 10.62 -1.67 -9.17
CA VAL A 65 10.45 -0.53 -10.08
C VAL A 65 9.03 -0.56 -10.64
N THR A 66 8.34 0.57 -10.64
CA THR A 66 7.00 0.69 -11.23
C THR A 66 6.90 1.95 -12.09
N GLY A 67 6.41 1.83 -13.32
CA GLY A 67 6.27 2.89 -14.30
C GLY A 67 7.17 2.76 -15.52
N GLY A 68 6.92 3.57 -16.54
CA GLY A 68 7.69 3.65 -17.78
C GLY A 68 7.70 2.38 -18.65
N LEU A 69 6.64 1.54 -18.58
CA LEU A 69 6.50 0.30 -19.35
C LEU A 69 5.42 0.38 -20.43
N GLY A 70 4.81 1.52 -20.63
CA GLY A 70 3.80 1.74 -21.66
C GLY A 70 4.37 1.65 -23.08
N PRO A 71 3.51 1.84 -24.09
CA PRO A 71 3.93 1.77 -25.50
C PRO A 71 4.41 3.11 -26.09
N THR A 72 4.47 4.15 -25.30
CA THR A 72 4.79 5.51 -25.76
C THR A 72 6.31 5.76 -25.79
N LYS A 73 6.75 6.86 -26.39
CA LYS A 73 8.19 7.11 -26.58
C LYS A 73 8.92 7.52 -25.31
N ASP A 74 8.19 8.00 -24.34
CA ASP A 74 8.62 8.35 -22.98
C ASP A 74 8.77 7.12 -22.08
N ASP A 75 8.16 5.98 -22.45
CA ASP A 75 8.31 4.71 -21.72
C ASP A 75 9.67 4.04 -22.02
N ILE A 76 10.70 4.46 -21.35
CA ILE A 76 12.08 4.03 -21.62
C ILE A 76 12.64 3.03 -20.58
N THR A 77 11.87 2.67 -19.56
CA THR A 77 12.34 1.82 -18.46
C THR A 77 12.90 0.48 -18.94
N LYS A 78 12.21 -0.25 -19.84
CA LYS A 78 12.71 -1.54 -20.38
C LYS A 78 14.08 -1.39 -21.07
N GLN A 79 14.22 -0.37 -21.90
CA GLN A 79 15.45 -0.13 -22.66
C GLN A 79 16.61 0.23 -21.74
N THR A 80 16.34 1.07 -20.75
CA THR A 80 17.33 1.49 -19.75
C THR A 80 17.77 0.33 -18.88
N LEU A 81 16.85 -0.53 -18.44
CA LEU A 81 17.19 -1.75 -17.70
C LEU A 81 17.99 -2.73 -18.54
N CYS A 82 17.73 -2.84 -19.85
CA CYS A 82 18.58 -3.64 -20.75
C CYS A 82 20.02 -3.11 -20.77
N LYS A 83 20.22 -1.80 -20.80
CA LYS A 83 21.58 -1.21 -20.71
C LYS A 83 22.23 -1.51 -19.37
N TYR A 84 21.49 -1.35 -18.27
CA TYR A 84 22.01 -1.60 -16.92
C TYR A 84 22.47 -3.06 -16.71
N PHE A 85 21.66 -4.03 -17.20
CA PHE A 85 21.96 -5.46 -17.09
C PHE A 85 22.79 -6.02 -18.26
N HIS A 86 23.22 -5.16 -19.21
CA HIS A 86 24.01 -5.55 -20.38
C HIS A 86 23.31 -6.62 -21.23
N THR A 87 22.03 -6.51 -21.45
CA THR A 87 21.17 -7.38 -22.22
C THR A 87 20.48 -6.64 -23.38
N GLU A 88 19.71 -7.35 -24.18
CA GLU A 88 19.00 -6.83 -25.34
C GLU A 88 17.50 -7.13 -25.26
N LEU A 89 16.70 -6.37 -25.99
CA LEU A 89 15.27 -6.67 -26.14
C LEU A 89 15.08 -7.73 -27.21
N ILE A 90 14.34 -8.77 -26.88
CA ILE A 90 13.90 -9.83 -27.81
C ILE A 90 12.38 -9.87 -27.89
N PHE A 91 11.86 -10.33 -29.02
CA PHE A 91 10.42 -10.54 -29.17
C PHE A 91 9.98 -11.84 -28.48
N SER A 92 8.96 -11.75 -27.63
CA SER A 92 8.35 -12.89 -26.94
C SER A 92 6.99 -13.20 -27.51
N GLU A 93 6.83 -14.36 -28.14
CA GLU A 93 5.54 -14.82 -28.66
C GLU A 93 4.51 -15.00 -27.53
N GLU A 94 4.94 -15.52 -26.40
CA GLU A 94 4.10 -15.70 -25.21
C GLU A 94 3.50 -14.39 -24.72
N VAL A 95 4.34 -13.34 -24.59
CA VAL A 95 3.88 -12.00 -24.20
C VAL A 95 2.98 -11.42 -25.29
N PHE A 96 3.28 -11.67 -26.55
CA PHE A 96 2.45 -11.19 -27.67
C PHE A 96 1.05 -11.81 -27.64
N GLU A 97 0.92 -13.09 -27.35
CA GLU A 97 -0.38 -13.73 -27.16
C GLU A 97 -1.14 -13.12 -25.96
N ASN A 98 -0.45 -12.81 -24.85
CA ASN A 98 -1.07 -12.10 -23.74
C ASN A 98 -1.56 -10.71 -24.15
N VAL A 99 -0.75 -9.95 -24.89
CA VAL A 99 -1.14 -8.63 -25.43
C VAL A 99 -2.38 -8.74 -26.31
N LYS A 100 -2.42 -9.72 -27.23
CA LYS A 100 -3.61 -9.99 -28.05
C LYS A 100 -4.84 -10.27 -27.20
N ARG A 101 -4.70 -11.13 -26.20
CA ARG A 101 -5.80 -11.51 -25.29
C ARG A 101 -6.36 -10.30 -24.55
N VAL A 102 -5.49 -9.45 -24.00
CA VAL A 102 -5.88 -8.27 -23.21
C VAL A 102 -6.56 -7.21 -24.09
N LEU A 103 -6.08 -7.03 -25.34
CA LEU A 103 -6.62 -6.05 -26.28
C LEU A 103 -7.80 -6.58 -27.10
N ALA A 104 -8.09 -7.87 -27.07
CA ALA A 104 -9.12 -8.51 -27.88
C ALA A 104 -10.48 -7.78 -27.74
N GLY A 105 -11.01 -7.35 -28.89
CA GLY A 105 -12.29 -6.64 -28.97
C GLY A 105 -12.32 -5.19 -28.44
N LYS A 106 -11.20 -4.68 -27.95
CA LYS A 106 -11.10 -3.33 -27.38
C LYS A 106 -10.38 -2.34 -28.30
N ILE A 107 -9.21 -2.74 -28.81
CA ILE A 107 -8.32 -1.88 -29.60
C ILE A 107 -7.73 -2.68 -30.76
N PRO A 108 -7.66 -2.11 -31.99
CA PRO A 108 -6.96 -2.75 -33.11
C PRO A 108 -5.47 -2.90 -32.79
N MET A 109 -4.90 -4.05 -33.16
CA MET A 109 -3.46 -4.30 -33.06
C MET A 109 -2.67 -3.36 -33.97
N ASN A 110 -1.75 -2.61 -33.37
CA ASN A 110 -0.85 -1.71 -34.10
C ASN A 110 0.62 -1.99 -33.75
N ALA A 111 1.56 -1.27 -34.34
CA ALA A 111 2.99 -1.46 -34.14
C ALA A 111 3.40 -1.17 -32.67
N LEU A 112 2.79 -0.19 -32.01
CA LEU A 112 3.05 0.14 -30.61
C LEU A 112 2.58 -0.97 -29.68
N ASN A 113 1.40 -1.55 -29.92
CA ASN A 113 0.91 -2.68 -29.15
C ASN A 113 1.80 -3.92 -29.35
N LYS A 114 2.30 -4.13 -30.57
CA LYS A 114 3.25 -5.22 -30.85
C LYS A 114 4.58 -5.03 -30.14
N SER A 115 5.06 -3.78 -29.97
CA SER A 115 6.31 -3.49 -29.25
C SER A 115 6.23 -3.85 -27.77
N GLN A 116 5.04 -3.97 -27.16
CA GLN A 116 4.87 -4.45 -25.81
C GLN A 116 5.38 -5.89 -25.60
N ALA A 117 5.43 -6.67 -26.67
CA ALA A 117 5.99 -8.03 -26.66
C ALA A 117 7.53 -8.07 -26.69
N MET A 118 8.20 -6.92 -26.79
CA MET A 118 9.65 -6.82 -26.62
C MET A 118 9.97 -6.89 -25.14
N VAL A 119 10.79 -7.87 -24.74
CA VAL A 119 11.18 -8.14 -23.34
C VAL A 119 12.69 -8.30 -23.24
N PRO A 120 13.31 -7.97 -22.10
CA PRO A 120 14.73 -8.23 -21.91
C PRO A 120 15.04 -9.73 -21.98
N LYS A 121 16.09 -10.10 -22.70
CA LYS A 121 16.48 -11.49 -22.94
C LYS A 121 16.90 -12.22 -21.67
N ASP A 122 17.66 -11.53 -20.80
CA ASP A 122 18.25 -12.13 -19.61
C ASP A 122 17.41 -11.83 -18.35
N CYS A 123 16.08 -11.88 -18.46
CA CYS A 123 15.16 -11.78 -17.34
C CYS A 123 14.15 -12.93 -17.35
N THR A 124 13.55 -13.21 -16.20
CA THR A 124 12.34 -14.00 -16.15
C THR A 124 11.16 -13.08 -16.43
N VAL A 125 10.44 -13.37 -17.50
CA VAL A 125 9.23 -12.62 -17.86
C VAL A 125 8.04 -13.16 -17.05
N ILE A 126 7.27 -12.26 -16.45
CA ILE A 126 6.00 -12.60 -15.78
C ILE A 126 4.89 -11.90 -16.56
N ASN A 127 3.92 -12.67 -17.04
CA ASN A 127 2.79 -12.15 -17.77
C ASN A 127 1.87 -11.32 -16.84
N ASN A 128 1.35 -10.22 -17.40
CA ASN A 128 0.37 -9.38 -16.73
C ASN A 128 -1.04 -9.88 -17.07
N PRO A 129 -1.81 -10.40 -16.13
CA PRO A 129 -3.12 -10.97 -16.42
C PRO A 129 -4.17 -9.94 -16.83
N VAL A 130 -3.99 -8.68 -16.43
CA VAL A 130 -4.99 -7.61 -16.60
C VAL A 130 -4.54 -6.49 -17.55
N GLY A 131 -3.26 -6.49 -17.96
CA GLY A 131 -2.69 -5.46 -18.83
C GLY A 131 -1.73 -5.99 -19.87
N SER A 132 -1.27 -5.11 -20.77
CA SER A 132 -0.37 -5.45 -21.89
C SER A 132 1.12 -5.40 -21.50
N ALA A 133 1.48 -4.63 -20.47
CA ALA A 133 2.86 -4.49 -20.06
C ALA A 133 3.28 -5.67 -19.16
N SER A 134 4.22 -6.49 -19.65
CA SER A 134 4.78 -7.61 -18.90
C SER A 134 5.75 -7.14 -17.82
N VAL A 135 5.90 -7.94 -16.77
CA VAL A 135 6.88 -7.73 -15.70
C VAL A 135 8.22 -8.35 -16.08
N SER A 136 9.30 -7.65 -15.80
CA SER A 136 10.66 -8.15 -15.98
C SER A 136 11.31 -8.39 -14.61
N TRP A 137 11.68 -9.64 -14.33
CA TRP A 137 12.34 -10.07 -13.11
C TRP A 137 13.82 -10.39 -13.41
N PHE A 138 14.70 -9.53 -12.94
CA PHE A 138 16.14 -9.70 -13.07
C PHE A 138 16.75 -10.26 -11.79
N GLU A 139 17.74 -11.13 -11.92
CA GLU A 139 18.53 -11.66 -10.81
C GLU A 139 20.01 -11.42 -11.05
N LYS A 140 20.68 -10.83 -10.08
CA LYS A 140 22.13 -10.60 -10.11
C LYS A 140 22.68 -10.59 -8.69
N ASP A 141 23.77 -11.32 -8.44
CA ASP A 141 24.51 -11.33 -7.17
C ASP A 141 23.60 -11.56 -5.93
N ASN A 142 22.69 -12.53 -6.03
CA ASN A 142 21.68 -12.85 -5.01
C ASN A 142 20.71 -11.68 -4.68
N LYS A 143 20.59 -10.73 -5.60
CA LYS A 143 19.65 -9.61 -5.55
C LYS A 143 18.61 -9.74 -6.67
N VAL A 144 17.50 -9.09 -6.48
CA VAL A 144 16.38 -9.10 -7.43
C VAL A 144 15.99 -7.68 -7.77
N LEU A 145 15.80 -7.40 -9.07
CA LEU A 145 15.10 -6.22 -9.54
C LEU A 145 13.85 -6.66 -10.31
N VAL A 146 12.69 -6.11 -9.93
CA VAL A 146 11.42 -6.38 -10.58
C VAL A 146 10.87 -5.09 -11.16
N SER A 147 10.69 -5.04 -12.48
CA SER A 147 10.08 -3.90 -13.18
C SER A 147 8.65 -4.23 -13.54
N MET A 148 7.71 -3.38 -13.12
CA MET A 148 6.27 -3.58 -13.15
C MET A 148 5.53 -2.40 -13.79
N PRO A 149 4.31 -2.61 -14.29
CA PRO A 149 3.47 -1.53 -14.80
C PRO A 149 3.23 -0.40 -13.78
N GLY A 150 3.04 0.83 -14.28
CA GLY A 150 2.67 1.98 -13.47
C GLY A 150 1.18 2.01 -13.10
N VAL A 151 0.31 1.40 -13.90
CA VAL A 151 -1.14 1.35 -13.66
C VAL A 151 -1.43 0.57 -12.37
N PRO A 152 -2.09 1.18 -11.34
CA PRO A 152 -2.24 0.56 -10.02
C PRO A 152 -2.90 -0.82 -10.04
N GLN A 153 -3.95 -1.00 -10.83
CA GLN A 153 -4.66 -2.28 -10.93
C GLN A 153 -3.79 -3.39 -11.54
N GLU A 154 -2.95 -3.04 -12.52
CA GLU A 154 -2.00 -3.97 -13.12
C GLU A 154 -0.89 -4.33 -12.14
N MET A 155 -0.29 -3.33 -11.50
CA MET A 155 0.78 -3.50 -10.54
C MET A 155 0.33 -4.37 -9.34
N THR A 156 -0.84 -4.09 -8.77
CA THR A 156 -1.36 -4.87 -7.64
C THR A 156 -1.64 -6.32 -8.01
N ALA A 157 -2.20 -6.57 -9.19
CA ALA A 157 -2.46 -7.93 -9.67
C ALA A 157 -1.17 -8.74 -9.82
N VAL A 158 -0.17 -8.21 -10.55
CA VAL A 158 1.10 -8.94 -10.76
C VAL A 158 1.89 -9.12 -9.48
N MET A 159 1.85 -8.13 -8.57
CA MET A 159 2.46 -8.25 -7.26
C MET A 159 1.83 -9.38 -6.45
N ALA A 160 0.50 -9.37 -6.30
CA ALA A 160 -0.21 -10.34 -5.47
C ALA A 160 -0.10 -11.77 -6.02
N GLU A 161 -0.29 -11.95 -7.32
CA GLU A 161 -0.38 -13.27 -7.94
C GLU A 161 0.99 -13.90 -8.21
N SER A 162 2.04 -13.09 -8.43
CA SER A 162 3.32 -13.61 -8.92
C SER A 162 4.54 -13.11 -8.14
N VAL A 163 4.69 -11.80 -7.96
CA VAL A 163 5.93 -11.24 -7.41
C VAL A 163 6.10 -11.58 -5.93
N LEU A 164 5.07 -11.36 -5.09
CA LEU A 164 5.13 -11.65 -3.66
C LEU A 164 5.34 -13.16 -3.37
N PRO A 165 4.63 -14.10 -4.02
CA PRO A 165 4.92 -15.53 -3.88
C PRO A 165 6.37 -15.89 -4.23
N LYS A 166 6.88 -15.36 -5.36
CA LYS A 166 8.24 -15.61 -5.83
C LYS A 166 9.30 -15.01 -4.89
N LEU A 167 9.04 -13.84 -4.29
CA LEU A 167 9.91 -13.26 -3.27
C LEU A 167 9.96 -14.13 -1.99
N ARG A 168 8.81 -14.65 -1.55
CA ARG A 168 8.73 -15.57 -0.39
C ARG A 168 9.49 -16.86 -0.62
N GLU A 169 9.41 -17.41 -1.82
CA GLU A 169 10.13 -18.63 -2.19
C GLU A 169 11.66 -18.40 -2.21
N LYS A 170 12.07 -17.25 -2.78
CA LYS A 170 13.49 -16.94 -2.95
C LYS A 170 14.19 -16.52 -1.66
N PHE A 171 13.53 -15.77 -0.80
CA PHE A 171 14.12 -15.16 0.38
C PHE A 171 13.51 -15.69 1.67
N GLN A 172 14.37 -16.10 2.60
CA GLN A 172 13.96 -16.34 3.98
C GLN A 172 13.78 -14.97 4.67
N THR A 173 12.56 -14.67 5.04
CA THR A 173 12.20 -13.39 5.69
C THR A 173 11.81 -13.60 7.14
N ASP A 174 12.04 -12.59 7.98
CA ASP A 174 11.51 -12.56 9.33
C ASP A 174 9.96 -12.43 9.28
N VAL A 175 9.33 -12.90 10.34
CA VAL A 175 7.93 -12.61 10.60
C VAL A 175 7.84 -11.18 11.14
N ILE A 176 7.02 -10.34 10.51
CA ILE A 176 6.64 -9.02 11.03
C ILE A 176 5.14 -9.05 11.29
N MET A 177 4.75 -8.62 12.48
CA MET A 177 3.35 -8.53 12.88
C MET A 177 3.07 -7.17 13.51
N HIS A 178 1.87 -6.65 13.28
CA HIS A 178 1.43 -5.39 13.86
C HIS A 178 0.20 -5.59 14.72
N ARG A 179 0.09 -4.77 15.77
CA ARG A 179 -1.14 -4.52 16.52
C ARG A 179 -1.36 -3.02 16.51
N THR A 180 -2.53 -2.59 16.15
CA THR A 180 -2.89 -1.16 16.10
C THR A 180 -4.04 -0.89 17.05
N PHE A 181 -3.86 0.13 17.88
CA PHE A 181 -4.84 0.57 18.86
C PHE A 181 -5.24 2.00 18.55
N LEU A 182 -6.53 2.25 18.53
CA LEU A 182 -7.06 3.61 18.39
C LEU A 182 -7.32 4.19 19.76
N VAL A 183 -6.59 5.26 20.10
CA VAL A 183 -6.61 5.92 21.40
C VAL A 183 -7.23 7.31 21.26
N GLN A 184 -8.09 7.67 22.20
CA GLN A 184 -8.75 8.98 22.27
C GLN A 184 -8.37 9.73 23.58
N HIS A 185 -8.79 10.99 23.68
CA HIS A 185 -8.67 11.85 24.87
C HIS A 185 -7.26 12.35 25.19
N TYR A 186 -6.25 12.04 24.39
CA TYR A 186 -4.88 12.51 24.65
C TYR A 186 -4.35 13.38 23.51
N PRO A 187 -3.66 14.48 23.82
CA PRO A 187 -2.62 15.03 22.96
C PRO A 187 -1.44 14.04 22.86
N GLU A 188 -0.76 13.99 21.73
CA GLU A 188 0.33 13.02 21.47
C GLU A 188 1.42 13.09 22.55
N SER A 189 1.85 14.30 22.95
CA SER A 189 2.90 14.48 23.95
C SER A 189 2.52 13.94 25.33
N ILE A 190 1.25 14.10 25.73
CA ILE A 190 0.76 13.60 27.03
C ILE A 190 0.64 12.06 26.97
N LEU A 191 0.22 11.51 25.85
CA LEU A 191 0.18 10.06 25.69
C LEU A 191 1.59 9.46 25.73
N ALA A 192 2.55 10.09 25.05
CA ALA A 192 3.94 9.64 25.07
C ALA A 192 4.54 9.68 26.47
N GLU A 193 4.34 10.76 27.24
CA GLU A 193 4.78 10.86 28.64
C GLU A 193 4.15 9.76 29.52
N LYS A 194 2.85 9.50 29.34
CA LYS A 194 2.15 8.44 30.10
C LYS A 194 2.69 7.04 29.78
N LEU A 195 3.10 6.79 28.53
CA LEU A 195 3.58 5.49 28.08
C LEU A 195 5.09 5.31 28.22
N GLU A 196 5.87 6.36 28.47
CA GLU A 196 7.35 6.34 28.51
C GLU A 196 7.93 5.19 29.36
N PRO A 197 7.44 4.91 30.59
CA PRO A 197 7.99 3.81 31.41
C PRO A 197 7.79 2.44 30.78
N TRP A 198 6.65 2.21 30.14
CA TRP A 198 6.34 0.98 29.45
C TRP A 198 7.07 0.88 28.09
N GLU A 199 7.09 1.96 27.31
CA GLU A 199 7.79 2.01 26.02
C GLU A 199 9.29 1.74 26.19
N THR A 200 9.92 2.31 27.21
CA THR A 200 11.34 2.07 27.52
C THR A 200 11.64 0.62 27.92
N ALA A 201 10.64 -0.07 28.48
CA ALA A 201 10.75 -1.47 28.87
C ALA A 201 10.38 -2.47 27.77
N LEU A 202 10.01 -2.01 26.58
CA LEU A 202 9.68 -2.89 25.45
C LEU A 202 10.87 -3.76 25.05
N PRO A 203 10.66 -5.05 24.71
CA PRO A 203 11.69 -5.89 24.14
C PRO A 203 12.23 -5.28 22.83
N GLU A 204 13.53 -5.47 22.53
CA GLU A 204 14.16 -4.99 21.29
C GLU A 204 13.44 -5.45 20.01
N SER A 205 12.75 -6.61 20.08
CA SER A 205 11.95 -7.16 18.99
C SER A 205 10.61 -6.46 18.77
N ILE A 206 10.21 -5.55 19.65
CA ILE A 206 8.95 -4.81 19.58
C ILE A 206 9.23 -3.32 19.53
N LYS A 207 8.59 -2.63 18.59
CA LYS A 207 8.66 -1.16 18.45
C LYS A 207 7.27 -0.56 18.53
N LEU A 208 7.16 0.59 19.20
CA LEU A 208 5.97 1.42 19.23
C LEU A 208 6.09 2.55 18.20
N ALA A 209 4.99 2.90 17.57
CA ALA A 209 4.87 4.09 16.75
C ALA A 209 3.58 4.85 17.09
N TYR A 210 3.70 6.17 17.20
CA TYR A 210 2.58 7.09 17.35
C TYR A 210 2.22 7.64 15.98
N LEU A 211 0.97 7.49 15.57
CA LEU A 211 0.46 7.90 14.27
C LEU A 211 -0.76 8.82 14.49
N PRO A 212 -0.53 10.11 14.75
CA PRO A 212 -1.62 11.04 15.07
C PRO A 212 -2.53 11.26 13.86
N LYS A 213 -3.82 11.30 14.13
CA LYS A 213 -4.88 11.72 13.22
C LYS A 213 -5.81 12.66 14.00
N LEU A 214 -6.54 13.52 13.31
CA LEU A 214 -7.41 14.50 13.97
C LEU A 214 -8.32 13.83 15.03
N GLY A 215 -8.09 14.17 16.32
CA GLY A 215 -8.86 13.67 17.45
C GLY A 215 -8.57 12.23 17.90
N ILE A 216 -7.66 11.53 17.24
CA ILE A 216 -7.33 10.13 17.49
C ILE A 216 -5.83 9.91 17.35
N ILE A 217 -5.22 9.12 18.22
CA ILE A 217 -3.85 8.64 18.05
C ILE A 217 -3.90 7.15 17.77
N ARG A 218 -3.31 6.73 16.66
CA ARG A 218 -3.09 5.32 16.38
C ARG A 218 -1.75 4.91 16.98
N LEU A 219 -1.78 4.02 17.95
CA LEU A 219 -0.59 3.35 18.46
C LEU A 219 -0.38 2.07 17.69
N ARG A 220 0.80 1.87 17.12
CA ARG A 220 1.14 0.66 16.42
C ARG A 220 2.32 -0.05 17.07
N LEU A 221 2.08 -1.21 17.64
CA LEU A 221 3.12 -2.16 18.04
C LEU A 221 3.54 -2.98 16.84
N THR A 222 4.84 -3.03 16.58
CA THR A 222 5.43 -3.87 15.52
C THR A 222 6.37 -4.87 16.16
N GLY A 223 6.01 -6.14 16.11
CA GLY A 223 6.86 -7.26 16.54
C GLY A 223 7.59 -7.89 15.35
N ARG A 224 8.86 -8.24 15.54
CA ARG A 224 9.72 -8.89 14.55
C ARG A 224 10.41 -10.11 15.14
N GLY A 225 10.54 -11.19 14.37
CA GLY A 225 11.30 -12.39 14.73
C GLY A 225 11.19 -13.49 13.69
N GLN A 226 11.87 -14.60 13.90
CA GLN A 226 11.86 -15.74 12.97
C GLN A 226 10.68 -16.70 13.22
N ASN A 227 10.14 -16.73 14.43
CA ASN A 227 9.06 -17.62 14.81
C ASN A 227 7.76 -16.85 15.03
N LYS A 228 6.74 -17.14 14.23
CA LYS A 228 5.43 -16.47 14.28
C LYS A 228 4.78 -16.56 15.66
N ILE A 229 4.79 -17.75 16.28
CA ILE A 229 4.16 -17.96 17.59
C ILE A 229 4.85 -17.14 18.68
N ALA A 230 6.19 -17.06 18.63
CA ALA A 230 6.95 -16.26 19.58
C ALA A 230 6.67 -14.75 19.42
N VAL A 231 6.62 -14.26 18.17
CA VAL A 231 6.29 -12.84 17.88
C VAL A 231 4.88 -12.51 18.35
N GLU A 232 3.92 -13.38 18.05
CA GLU A 232 2.52 -13.21 18.44
C GLU A 232 2.35 -13.21 19.98
N SER A 233 3.00 -14.15 20.67
CA SER A 233 2.99 -14.21 22.13
C SER A 233 3.60 -12.97 22.77
N ALA A 234 4.72 -12.48 22.25
CA ALA A 234 5.36 -11.25 22.74
C ALA A 234 4.45 -10.03 22.54
N LEU A 235 3.84 -9.89 21.36
CA LEU A 235 2.89 -8.80 21.08
C LEU A 235 1.66 -8.86 21.99
N ASN A 236 1.09 -10.05 22.22
CA ASN A 236 -0.06 -10.21 23.11
C ASN A 236 0.30 -9.84 24.56
N GLY A 237 1.52 -10.16 25.01
CA GLY A 237 2.00 -9.76 26.33
C GLY A 237 2.13 -8.24 26.49
N GLU A 238 2.63 -7.54 25.49
CA GLU A 238 2.73 -6.08 25.50
C GLU A 238 1.39 -5.39 25.30
N GLN A 239 0.50 -5.96 24.49
CA GLN A 239 -0.89 -5.51 24.35
C GLN A 239 -1.61 -5.51 25.71
N ALA A 240 -1.56 -6.60 26.46
CA ALA A 240 -2.20 -6.68 27.78
C ALA A 240 -1.68 -5.61 28.76
N LYS A 241 -0.38 -5.27 28.70
CA LYS A 241 0.18 -4.18 29.51
C LYS A 241 -0.35 -2.81 29.07
N LEU A 242 -0.41 -2.58 27.75
CA LEU A 242 -0.94 -1.33 27.19
C LEU A 242 -2.41 -1.13 27.56
N GLU A 243 -3.22 -2.17 27.48
CA GLU A 243 -4.63 -2.17 27.89
C GLU A 243 -4.78 -1.88 29.39
N ALA A 244 -3.90 -2.41 30.23
CA ALA A 244 -3.90 -2.12 31.66
C ALA A 244 -3.55 -0.64 31.97
N ILE A 245 -2.75 0.03 31.12
CA ILE A 245 -2.37 1.45 31.28
C ILE A 245 -3.46 2.38 30.77
N LEU A 246 -4.09 2.07 29.62
CA LEU A 246 -5.00 2.97 28.93
C LEU A 246 -6.48 2.65 29.15
N GLY A 247 -6.83 1.38 29.42
CA GLY A 247 -8.22 0.97 29.67
C GLY A 247 -9.18 1.44 28.56
N ASP A 248 -10.26 2.11 28.97
CA ASP A 248 -11.33 2.60 28.10
C ASP A 248 -10.90 3.72 27.11
N ASP A 249 -9.69 4.27 27.28
CA ASP A 249 -9.13 5.22 26.32
C ASP A 249 -8.75 4.56 25.00
N ILE A 250 -8.57 3.22 24.98
CA ILE A 250 -8.51 2.41 23.75
C ILE A 250 -9.94 2.10 23.33
N PHE A 251 -10.39 2.73 22.24
CA PHE A 251 -11.76 2.48 21.75
C PHE A 251 -11.82 1.47 20.58
N SER A 252 -10.68 1.07 20.04
CA SER A 252 -10.57 -0.02 19.06
C SER A 252 -9.17 -0.63 19.07
N GLU A 253 -9.10 -1.94 18.91
CA GLU A 253 -7.89 -2.74 18.72
C GLU A 253 -7.62 -3.07 17.24
N GLU A 254 -8.40 -2.50 16.35
CA GLU A 254 -8.29 -2.67 14.92
C GLU A 254 -8.15 -1.30 14.22
N ASP A 255 -7.32 -1.25 13.18
CA ASP A 255 -7.16 -0.04 12.35
C ASP A 255 -8.26 0.05 11.30
N ILE A 256 -9.49 0.19 11.77
CA ILE A 256 -10.69 0.32 10.92
C ILE A 256 -11.25 1.74 10.98
N PRO A 257 -11.95 2.19 9.94
CA PRO A 257 -12.58 3.50 9.94
C PRO A 257 -13.59 3.68 11.08
N LEU A 258 -13.65 4.90 11.62
CA LEU A 258 -14.55 5.23 12.73
C LEU A 258 -16.03 4.95 12.39
N GLU A 259 -16.43 5.19 11.13
CA GLU A 259 -17.77 4.91 10.63
C GLU A 259 -18.14 3.42 10.69
N VAL A 260 -17.17 2.52 10.54
CA VAL A 260 -17.37 1.06 10.73
C VAL A 260 -17.63 0.77 12.20
N ILE A 261 -16.79 1.29 13.10
CA ILE A 261 -16.94 1.10 14.56
C ILE A 261 -18.29 1.60 15.04
N VAL A 262 -18.71 2.79 14.59
CA VAL A 262 -20.01 3.37 14.93
C VAL A 262 -21.14 2.48 14.41
N GLY A 263 -21.07 2.01 13.17
CA GLY A 263 -22.08 1.12 12.58
C GLY A 263 -22.22 -0.19 13.36
N GLU A 264 -21.11 -0.82 13.74
CA GLU A 264 -21.09 -2.05 14.54
C GLU A 264 -21.67 -1.86 15.94
N LEU A 265 -21.33 -0.74 16.60
CA LEU A 265 -21.88 -0.39 17.90
C LEU A 265 -23.39 -0.14 17.86
N LEU A 266 -23.89 0.55 16.83
CA LEU A 266 -25.32 0.77 16.63
C LEU A 266 -26.06 -0.55 16.42
N LYS A 267 -25.54 -1.42 15.55
CA LYS A 267 -26.10 -2.78 15.34
C LYS A 267 -26.12 -3.60 16.63
N LYS A 268 -25.00 -3.64 17.34
CA LYS A 268 -24.86 -4.38 18.60
C LYS A 268 -25.87 -3.92 19.66
N LYS A 269 -26.16 -2.62 19.68
CA LYS A 269 -27.12 -2.03 20.65
C LYS A 269 -28.56 -1.98 20.13
N ASN A 270 -28.81 -2.42 18.90
CA ASN A 270 -30.10 -2.31 18.20
C ASN A 270 -30.58 -0.85 18.15
N LEU A 271 -29.68 0.09 17.89
CA LEU A 271 -29.96 1.52 17.78
C LEU A 271 -29.90 1.97 16.32
N THR A 272 -30.66 3.00 16.02
CA THR A 272 -30.63 3.70 14.73
C THR A 272 -30.18 5.15 14.90
N VAL A 273 -29.69 5.75 13.81
CA VAL A 273 -29.22 7.13 13.76
C VAL A 273 -29.79 7.84 12.55
N SER A 274 -30.07 9.12 12.71
CA SER A 274 -30.37 10.08 11.63
C SER A 274 -29.47 11.30 11.78
N THR A 275 -29.16 11.99 10.70
CA THR A 275 -28.34 13.20 10.73
C THR A 275 -29.10 14.45 10.33
N ALA A 276 -28.81 15.56 11.02
CA ALA A 276 -29.21 16.90 10.58
C ALA A 276 -27.90 17.71 10.45
N GLU A 277 -27.50 17.98 9.21
CA GLU A 277 -26.18 18.55 8.91
C GLU A 277 -26.33 19.98 8.35
N SER A 278 -25.34 20.82 8.67
CA SER A 278 -25.20 22.17 8.13
C SER A 278 -23.82 22.34 7.51
N CYS A 279 -22.80 22.79 8.26
CA CYS A 279 -21.44 23.03 7.75
C CYS A 279 -20.76 21.76 7.23
N THR A 280 -21.12 20.60 7.70
CA THR A 280 -20.60 19.30 7.23
C THR A 280 -21.18 18.89 5.86
N GLY A 281 -22.24 19.54 5.38
CA GLY A 281 -22.75 19.41 4.02
C GLY A 281 -23.20 18.00 3.61
N GLY A 282 -23.60 17.14 4.56
CA GLY A 282 -23.96 15.75 4.31
C GLY A 282 -22.78 14.76 4.47
N SER A 283 -21.59 15.23 4.87
CA SER A 283 -20.40 14.38 4.97
C SER A 283 -20.53 13.30 6.05
N ILE A 284 -21.28 13.54 7.13
CA ILE A 284 -21.50 12.54 8.19
C ILE A 284 -22.40 11.43 7.64
N ALA A 285 -23.51 11.79 7.01
CA ALA A 285 -24.39 10.83 6.35
C ALA A 285 -23.65 10.01 5.28
N ALA A 286 -22.87 10.68 4.43
CA ALA A 286 -22.08 10.03 3.39
C ALA A 286 -21.09 9.01 3.97
N ARG A 287 -20.39 9.34 5.05
CA ARG A 287 -19.47 8.39 5.73
C ARG A 287 -20.20 7.20 6.32
N LEU A 288 -21.31 7.40 7.03
CA LEU A 288 -22.11 6.31 7.60
C LEU A 288 -22.70 5.40 6.52
N THR A 289 -23.15 5.98 5.40
CA THR A 289 -23.74 5.22 4.28
C THR A 289 -22.72 4.61 3.34
N SER A 290 -21.43 4.95 3.43
CA SER A 290 -20.36 4.31 2.66
C SER A 290 -20.11 2.85 3.08
N ILE A 291 -20.63 2.46 4.24
CA ILE A 291 -20.47 1.10 4.78
C ILE A 291 -21.61 0.20 4.29
N ALA A 292 -21.28 -0.93 3.69
CA ALA A 292 -22.26 -1.91 3.25
C ALA A 292 -23.13 -2.37 4.43
N GLY A 293 -24.46 -2.42 4.23
CA GLY A 293 -25.41 -2.78 5.28
C GLY A 293 -25.78 -1.63 6.23
N SER A 294 -25.41 -0.39 5.92
CA SER A 294 -25.75 0.79 6.73
C SER A 294 -27.25 1.02 6.90
N SER A 295 -28.10 0.51 6.00
CA SER A 295 -29.55 0.58 6.13
C SER A 295 -30.12 -0.08 7.38
N GLU A 296 -29.34 -0.94 8.06
CA GLU A 296 -29.75 -1.54 9.33
C GLU A 296 -29.75 -0.54 10.50
N TYR A 297 -28.96 0.54 10.42
CA TYR A 297 -28.79 1.51 11.49
C TYR A 297 -28.97 2.97 11.08
N PHE A 298 -28.90 3.29 9.79
CA PHE A 298 -29.04 4.67 9.29
C PHE A 298 -30.41 4.87 8.64
N ASN A 299 -31.25 5.71 9.26
CA ASN A 299 -32.62 5.97 8.79
C ASN A 299 -32.67 7.05 7.71
N GLY A 300 -31.71 7.99 7.70
CA GLY A 300 -31.71 9.11 6.76
C GLY A 300 -31.03 10.35 7.32
N GLY A 301 -30.84 11.35 6.47
CA GLY A 301 -30.22 12.62 6.84
C GLY A 301 -30.82 13.82 6.08
N ILE A 302 -30.75 14.99 6.70
CA ILE A 302 -31.14 16.27 6.11
C ILE A 302 -29.91 17.19 6.10
N VAL A 303 -29.63 17.83 4.96
CA VAL A 303 -28.64 18.90 4.87
C VAL A 303 -29.35 20.22 4.89
N ALA A 304 -29.47 20.82 6.07
CA ALA A 304 -30.13 22.11 6.30
C ALA A 304 -29.10 23.25 6.27
N TYR A 305 -28.68 23.68 5.07
CA TYR A 305 -27.58 24.63 4.93
C TYR A 305 -28.05 26.09 5.13
N SER A 306 -29.19 26.50 4.54
CA SER A 306 -29.71 27.84 4.72
C SER A 306 -30.53 27.97 6.01
N ASN A 307 -30.61 29.19 6.54
CA ASN A 307 -31.46 29.46 7.73
C ASN A 307 -32.94 29.15 7.47
N GLU A 308 -33.41 29.40 6.26
CA GLU A 308 -34.80 29.12 5.87
C GLU A 308 -35.11 27.62 5.93
N VAL A 309 -34.18 26.78 5.40
CA VAL A 309 -34.33 25.31 5.48
C VAL A 309 -34.26 24.81 6.92
N LYS A 310 -33.38 25.38 7.75
CA LYS A 310 -33.34 25.06 9.19
C LYS A 310 -34.66 25.34 9.89
N MET A 311 -35.23 26.53 9.65
CA MET A 311 -36.49 26.94 10.31
C MET A 311 -37.73 26.18 9.81
N ASN A 312 -37.70 25.66 8.57
CA ASN A 312 -38.87 25.03 7.99
C ASN A 312 -38.86 23.51 8.07
N LEU A 313 -37.67 22.87 8.22
CA LEU A 313 -37.56 21.42 8.20
C LEU A 313 -37.04 20.81 9.51
N LEU A 314 -36.39 21.59 10.36
CA LEU A 314 -35.87 21.18 11.67
C LEU A 314 -36.52 21.97 12.80
#